data_3d05ee665346f11bb1c75f656b14a4bf
#
_entry.id   3d05ee665346f11bb1c75f656b14a4bf
#
_cell.length_a   1.000
_cell.length_b   1.000
_cell.length_c   1.000
_cell.angle_alpha   90.00
_cell.angle_beta   90.00
_cell.angle_gamma   90.00
#
_symmetry.space_group_name_H-M   'P 1'
#
loop_
_entity.id
_entity.type
_entity.pdbx_description
1 polymer ?
#
loop_
_entity_poly.entity_id
_entity_poly.type
_entity_poly.pdbx_seq_one_letter_code
_entity_poly.pdbx_strand_id
1 'polypeptide(L)'
;GNINILEISVKVGIERYVYASSAYAFSNSGSFYGISKFTSEKIIEEFEKRHNIQFTIIRYGSLYGERANELNGIYRMLKQAIEFGRIEFTGDGEGIREYIHASDAAILSVDIIRDDKYINEHIILTGMERYRHKDILRMIQEIFDNKIEIKYIDAEHTGHYSVTPYSFHPNTAKKLVLNPFTDLGQGMVQCIEKIHSKLEYSRKIT
;
A
#
# COMPACT_ATOMS: atom_id res chain seq x y z
N GLY A 1 11.71 17.64 7.14
CA GLY A 1 11.67 17.15 5.77
C GLY A 1 10.64 17.82 4.89
N ASN A 2 9.31 17.57 5.08
CA ASN A 2 8.27 18.04 4.15
C ASN A 2 8.20 19.56 4.02
N ILE A 3 8.27 20.30 5.15
CA ILE A 3 8.23 21.77 5.16
C ILE A 3 9.36 22.35 4.31
N ASN A 4 10.59 21.89 4.50
CA ASN A 4 11.75 22.42 3.75
C ASN A 4 11.58 22.24 2.23
N ILE A 5 11.00 21.10 1.80
CA ILE A 5 10.74 20.86 0.38
C ILE A 5 9.63 21.78 -0.12
N LEU A 6 8.57 22.00 0.64
CA LEU A 6 7.50 22.93 0.28
C LEU A 6 8.00 24.38 0.17
N GLU A 7 8.82 24.84 1.11
CA GLU A 7 9.43 26.17 1.06
C GLU A 7 10.29 26.37 -0.20
N ILE A 8 11.09 25.35 -0.54
CA ILE A 8 11.88 25.38 -1.78
C ILE A 8 10.97 25.36 -3.01
N SER A 9 9.93 24.51 -2.99
CA SER A 9 8.97 24.39 -4.08
C SER A 9 8.28 25.72 -4.39
N VAL A 10 7.84 26.43 -3.36
CA VAL A 10 7.28 27.80 -3.50
C VAL A 10 8.33 28.76 -4.06
N LYS A 11 9.55 28.72 -3.51
CA LYS A 11 10.63 29.63 -3.90
C LYS A 11 11.06 29.46 -5.38
N VAL A 12 11.04 28.22 -5.88
CA VAL A 12 11.41 27.95 -7.29
C VAL A 12 10.20 27.96 -8.23
N GLY A 13 8.99 28.15 -7.71
CA GLY A 13 7.78 28.30 -8.50
C GLY A 13 7.33 27.02 -9.20
N ILE A 14 7.35 25.86 -8.49
CA ILE A 14 6.77 24.64 -9.07
C ILE A 14 5.27 24.79 -9.23
N GLU A 15 4.72 24.23 -10.30
CA GLU A 15 3.30 24.33 -10.62
C GLU A 15 2.44 23.50 -9.66
N ARG A 16 2.83 22.25 -9.37
CA ARG A 16 2.06 21.34 -8.54
C ARG A 16 2.94 20.47 -7.66
N TYR A 17 2.64 20.41 -6.38
CA TYR A 17 3.28 19.56 -5.38
C TYR A 17 2.51 18.26 -5.21
N VAL A 18 3.08 17.13 -5.65
CA VAL A 18 2.44 15.81 -5.50
C VAL A 18 3.04 15.09 -4.29
N TYR A 19 2.19 14.72 -3.34
CA TYR A 19 2.61 14.11 -2.08
C TYR A 19 2.14 12.66 -1.96
N ALA A 20 3.09 11.75 -1.78
CA ALA A 20 2.82 10.36 -1.47
C ALA A 20 2.45 10.21 0.02
N SER A 21 1.15 10.19 0.30
CA SER A 21 0.58 9.92 1.62
C SER A 21 0.21 8.44 1.78
N SER A 22 -0.59 8.13 2.78
CA SER A 22 -0.98 6.76 3.13
C SER A 22 -2.42 6.72 3.62
N ALA A 23 -3.08 5.58 3.45
CA ALA A 23 -4.37 5.30 4.09
C ALA A 23 -4.29 5.41 5.62
N TYR A 24 -3.12 5.24 6.22
CA TYR A 24 -2.89 5.44 7.65
C TYR A 24 -3.08 6.89 8.12
N ALA A 25 -3.03 7.89 7.25
CA ALA A 25 -3.28 9.29 7.62
C ALA A 25 -4.68 9.51 8.23
N PHE A 26 -5.65 8.64 7.90
CA PHE A 26 -7.02 8.68 8.45
C PHE A 26 -7.34 7.51 9.39
N SER A 27 -6.32 6.89 9.93
CA SER A 27 -6.46 5.78 10.87
C SER A 27 -6.07 6.22 12.28
N ASN A 28 -6.82 5.77 13.28
CA ASN A 28 -6.37 5.82 14.67
C ASN A 28 -5.24 4.82 14.96
N SER A 29 -4.92 3.96 13.99
CA SER A 29 -3.81 3.02 13.98
C SER A 29 -2.70 3.59 13.09
N GLY A 30 -1.47 3.10 13.21
CA GLY A 30 -0.35 3.56 12.38
C GLY A 30 0.63 4.47 13.14
N SER A 31 0.36 4.72 14.44
CA SER A 31 1.32 5.35 15.35
C SER A 31 1.93 6.65 14.77
N PHE A 32 3.20 6.91 15.01
CA PHE A 32 3.91 8.08 14.49
C PHE A 32 3.91 8.21 12.96
N TYR A 33 3.85 7.09 12.25
CA TYR A 33 3.78 7.11 10.79
C TYR A 33 2.46 7.74 10.30
N GLY A 34 1.32 7.29 10.81
CA GLY A 34 0.02 7.85 10.47
C GLY A 34 -0.08 9.34 10.83
N ILE A 35 0.37 9.71 12.04
CA ILE A 35 0.42 11.10 12.50
C ILE A 35 1.29 11.95 11.57
N SER A 36 2.47 11.48 11.19
CA SER A 36 3.38 12.23 10.32
C SER A 36 2.79 12.46 8.93
N LYS A 37 2.09 11.46 8.36
CA LYS A 37 1.41 11.59 7.08
C LYS A 37 0.25 12.57 7.16
N PHE A 38 -0.61 12.46 8.16
CA PHE A 38 -1.73 13.38 8.39
C PHE A 38 -1.26 14.83 8.59
N THR A 39 -0.26 15.04 9.43
CA THR A 39 0.31 16.37 9.67
C THR A 39 0.91 16.96 8.38
N SER A 40 1.60 16.15 7.59
CA SER A 40 2.14 16.59 6.30
C SER A 40 1.05 17.03 5.33
N GLU A 41 -0.08 16.32 5.27
CA GLU A 41 -1.23 16.72 4.44
C GLU A 41 -1.77 18.09 4.87
N LYS A 42 -1.95 18.31 6.16
CA LYS A 42 -2.42 19.60 6.70
C LYS A 42 -1.46 20.75 6.43
N ILE A 43 -0.17 20.49 6.48
CA ILE A 43 0.86 21.50 6.13
C ILE A 43 0.77 21.84 4.63
N ILE A 44 0.58 20.86 3.74
CA ILE A 44 0.44 21.08 2.30
C ILE A 44 -0.80 21.94 2.01
N GLU A 45 -1.95 21.61 2.60
CA GLU A 45 -3.19 22.40 2.47
C GLU A 45 -3.00 23.85 2.91
N GLU A 46 -2.21 24.08 3.99
CA GLU A 46 -1.93 25.42 4.48
C GLU A 46 -0.95 26.19 3.55
N PHE A 47 0.00 25.50 2.93
CA PHE A 47 0.88 26.08 1.92
C PHE A 47 0.12 26.51 0.66
N GLU A 48 -0.86 25.73 0.23
CA GLU A 48 -1.76 26.10 -0.87
C GLU A 48 -2.46 27.43 -0.56
N LYS A 49 -3.09 27.55 0.61
CA LYS A 49 -3.81 28.77 1.01
C LYS A 49 -2.93 30.02 1.08
N ARG A 50 -1.69 29.86 1.55
CA ARG A 50 -0.78 31.01 1.75
C ARG A 50 0.03 31.38 0.53
N HIS A 51 0.39 30.40 -0.28
CA HIS A 51 1.35 30.57 -1.36
C HIS A 51 0.77 30.22 -2.73
N ASN A 52 -0.51 29.79 -2.79
CA ASN A 52 -1.19 29.37 -4.02
C ASN A 52 -0.43 28.29 -4.80
N ILE A 53 0.31 27.42 -4.08
CA ILE A 53 0.96 26.26 -4.67
C ILE A 53 -0.04 25.13 -4.82
N GLN A 54 -0.32 24.72 -6.06
CA GLN A 54 -1.23 23.61 -6.30
C GLN A 54 -0.69 22.31 -5.70
N PHE A 55 -1.58 21.42 -5.24
CA PHE A 55 -1.16 20.13 -4.72
C PHE A 55 -2.01 18.98 -5.26
N THR A 56 -1.50 17.76 -5.10
CA THR A 56 -2.28 16.52 -5.14
C THR A 56 -1.75 15.58 -4.07
N ILE A 57 -2.61 15.10 -3.20
CA ILE A 57 -2.26 14.15 -2.14
C ILE A 57 -2.73 12.77 -2.57
N ILE A 58 -1.81 11.82 -2.72
CA ILE A 58 -2.10 10.44 -3.08
C ILE A 58 -1.91 9.57 -1.85
N ARG A 59 -2.99 9.03 -1.31
CA ARG A 59 -3.01 8.10 -0.17
C ARG A 59 -2.95 6.68 -0.69
N TYR A 60 -1.80 6.06 -0.59
CA TYR A 60 -1.63 4.67 -0.98
C TYR A 60 -2.17 3.74 0.10
N GLY A 61 -2.93 2.72 -0.34
CA GLY A 61 -3.39 1.61 0.49
C GLY A 61 -2.35 0.52 0.67
N SER A 62 -2.78 -0.72 0.78
CA SER A 62 -1.88 -1.87 0.94
C SER A 62 -1.27 -2.26 -0.41
N LEU A 63 -0.07 -1.75 -0.67
CA LEU A 63 0.69 -2.10 -1.89
C LEU A 63 1.30 -3.50 -1.78
N TYR A 64 1.35 -4.21 -2.90
CA TYR A 64 2.11 -5.45 -3.06
C TYR A 64 2.68 -5.55 -4.48
N GLY A 65 3.65 -6.43 -4.71
CA GLY A 65 4.23 -6.64 -6.04
C GLY A 65 5.61 -7.28 -5.98
N GLU A 66 6.18 -7.63 -7.12
CA GLU A 66 7.38 -8.46 -7.29
C GLU A 66 8.67 -7.80 -6.76
N ARG A 67 8.66 -6.48 -6.62
CA ARG A 67 9.79 -5.69 -6.12
C ARG A 67 9.75 -5.44 -4.61
N ALA A 68 8.75 -6.02 -3.92
CA ALA A 68 8.63 -5.92 -2.48
C ALA A 68 9.78 -6.64 -1.73
N ASN A 69 9.84 -6.44 -0.42
CA ASN A 69 10.80 -7.04 0.48
C ASN A 69 10.11 -7.54 1.77
N GLU A 70 10.89 -7.97 2.74
CA GLU A 70 10.41 -8.54 4.02
C GLU A 70 9.47 -7.64 4.84
N LEU A 71 9.49 -6.33 4.59
CA LEU A 71 8.58 -5.40 5.27
C LEU A 71 7.15 -5.47 4.71
N ASN A 72 6.98 -6.05 3.52
CA ASN A 72 5.67 -6.24 2.90
C ASN A 72 5.01 -7.53 3.37
N GLY A 73 3.75 -7.46 3.83
CA GLY A 73 3.03 -8.61 4.38
C GLY A 73 2.83 -9.73 3.36
N ILE A 74 2.39 -9.42 2.13
CA ILE A 74 2.20 -10.43 1.06
C ILE A 74 3.54 -11.09 0.73
N TYR A 75 4.58 -10.30 0.48
CA TYR A 75 5.92 -10.83 0.17
C TYR A 75 6.43 -11.78 1.27
N ARG A 76 6.29 -11.38 2.54
CA ARG A 76 6.73 -12.19 3.68
C ARG A 76 5.99 -13.52 3.77
N MET A 77 4.66 -13.53 3.59
CA MET A 77 3.86 -14.75 3.60
C MET A 77 4.26 -15.69 2.45
N LEU A 78 4.39 -15.17 1.22
CA LEU A 78 4.80 -15.96 0.06
C LEU A 78 6.22 -16.52 0.22
N LYS A 79 7.15 -15.72 0.74
CA LYS A 79 8.51 -16.17 1.01
C LYS A 79 8.56 -17.29 2.05
N GLN A 80 7.82 -17.16 3.15
CA GLN A 80 7.71 -18.23 4.16
C GLN A 80 7.15 -19.52 3.56
N ALA A 81 6.11 -19.42 2.72
CA ALA A 81 5.53 -20.56 2.03
C ALA A 81 6.58 -21.29 1.16
N ILE A 82 7.39 -20.52 0.41
CA ILE A 82 8.41 -21.06 -0.50
C ILE A 82 9.58 -21.69 0.27
N GLU A 83 10.09 -21.01 1.29
CA GLU A 83 11.31 -21.41 1.98
C GLU A 83 11.07 -22.51 3.01
N PHE A 84 9.92 -22.47 3.69
CA PHE A 84 9.66 -23.32 4.85
C PHE A 84 8.45 -24.26 4.70
N GLY A 85 7.67 -24.15 3.62
CA GLY A 85 6.44 -24.91 3.45
C GLY A 85 5.36 -24.56 4.48
N ARG A 86 5.49 -23.45 5.17
CA ARG A 86 4.55 -22.97 6.19
C ARG A 86 4.53 -21.46 6.28
N ILE A 87 3.42 -20.91 6.77
CA ILE A 87 3.25 -19.49 7.07
C ILE A 87 2.93 -19.34 8.56
N GLU A 88 3.71 -18.54 9.27
CA GLU A 88 3.39 -18.10 10.63
C GLU A 88 2.72 -16.73 10.55
N PHE A 89 1.42 -16.70 10.86
CA PHE A 89 0.60 -15.50 10.79
C PHE A 89 0.22 -15.03 12.20
N THR A 90 0.55 -13.79 12.53
CA THR A 90 0.21 -13.18 13.82
C THR A 90 -1.20 -12.63 13.80
N GLY A 91 -2.04 -13.03 14.76
CA GLY A 91 -3.43 -12.63 14.93
C GLY A 91 -4.42 -13.65 14.37
N ASP A 92 -5.70 -13.30 14.38
CA ASP A 92 -6.84 -14.17 14.05
C ASP A 92 -7.18 -14.26 12.55
N GLY A 93 -6.54 -13.44 11.72
CA GLY A 93 -6.81 -13.39 10.29
C GLY A 93 -8.06 -12.62 9.88
N GLU A 94 -8.81 -12.03 10.81
CA GLU A 94 -10.07 -11.32 10.52
C GLU A 94 -9.85 -9.90 9.99
N GLY A 95 -8.65 -9.34 10.10
CA GLY A 95 -8.32 -8.02 9.58
C GLY A 95 -8.55 -7.91 8.07
N ILE A 96 -9.29 -6.89 7.64
CA ILE A 96 -9.67 -6.65 6.24
C ILE A 96 -8.72 -5.67 5.58
N ARG A 97 -8.25 -6.00 4.38
CA ARG A 97 -7.38 -5.14 3.55
C ARG A 97 -7.89 -5.04 2.12
N GLU A 98 -7.61 -3.91 1.53
CA GLU A 98 -7.74 -3.67 0.09
C GLU A 98 -6.33 -3.56 -0.49
N TYR A 99 -5.93 -4.55 -1.26
CA TYR A 99 -4.60 -4.62 -1.86
C TYR A 99 -4.61 -4.05 -3.27
N ILE A 100 -3.61 -3.25 -3.60
CA ILE A 100 -3.38 -2.77 -4.96
C ILE A 100 -2.00 -3.20 -5.44
N HIS A 101 -1.92 -3.72 -6.66
CA HIS A 101 -0.64 -4.07 -7.24
C HIS A 101 0.21 -2.83 -7.51
N ALA A 102 1.51 -2.92 -7.29
CA ALA A 102 2.41 -1.78 -7.40
C ALA A 102 2.45 -1.16 -8.81
N SER A 103 2.32 -1.97 -9.87
CA SER A 103 2.22 -1.47 -11.25
C SER A 103 0.93 -0.69 -11.49
N ASP A 104 -0.21 -1.16 -10.96
CA ASP A 104 -1.49 -0.46 -11.09
C ASP A 104 -1.44 0.90 -10.38
N ALA A 105 -0.87 0.91 -9.17
CA ALA A 105 -0.65 2.15 -8.43
C ALA A 105 0.28 3.12 -9.18
N ALA A 106 1.32 2.61 -9.84
CA ALA A 106 2.23 3.41 -10.64
C ALA A 106 1.55 4.03 -11.87
N ILE A 107 0.77 3.24 -12.63
CA ILE A 107 -0.01 3.73 -13.77
C ILE A 107 -0.95 4.84 -13.33
N LEU A 108 -1.78 4.59 -12.30
CA LEU A 108 -2.70 5.58 -11.77
C LEU A 108 -1.99 6.83 -11.25
N SER A 109 -0.82 6.70 -10.64
CA SER A 109 -0.05 7.85 -10.17
C SER A 109 0.41 8.74 -11.33
N VAL A 110 0.83 8.14 -12.45
CA VAL A 110 1.19 8.89 -13.67
C VAL A 110 -0.04 9.59 -14.27
N ASP A 111 -1.18 8.92 -14.33
CA ASP A 111 -2.42 9.50 -14.84
C ASP A 111 -2.90 10.68 -13.97
N ILE A 112 -2.80 10.54 -12.64
CA ILE A 112 -3.13 11.61 -11.69
C ILE A 112 -2.23 12.84 -11.91
N ILE A 113 -0.93 12.63 -12.12
CA ILE A 113 0.02 13.74 -12.33
C ILE A 113 -0.27 14.49 -13.64
N ARG A 114 -0.73 13.80 -14.66
CA ARG A 114 -0.99 14.36 -15.99
C ARG A 114 -2.34 15.06 -16.16
N ASP A 115 -3.27 14.86 -15.25
CA ASP A 115 -4.64 15.32 -15.40
C ASP A 115 -4.96 16.39 -14.35
N ASP A 116 -5.32 17.59 -14.83
CA ASP A 116 -5.58 18.76 -13.99
C ASP A 116 -6.84 18.63 -13.12
N LYS A 117 -7.73 17.67 -13.42
CA LYS A 117 -8.91 17.39 -12.56
C LYS A 117 -8.54 16.90 -11.16
N TYR A 118 -7.26 16.56 -10.93
CA TYR A 118 -6.73 16.13 -9.64
C TYR A 118 -5.95 17.22 -8.90
N ILE A 119 -5.95 18.45 -9.41
CA ILE A 119 -5.36 19.60 -8.73
C ILE A 119 -6.17 19.91 -7.46
N ASN A 120 -5.47 20.13 -6.35
CA ASN A 120 -6.02 20.39 -5.01
C ASN A 120 -6.95 19.28 -4.50
N GLU A 121 -6.67 18.04 -4.90
CA GLU A 121 -7.47 16.87 -4.55
C GLU A 121 -6.71 15.87 -3.68
N HIS A 122 -7.49 15.14 -2.90
CA HIS A 122 -7.04 13.97 -2.16
C HIS A 122 -7.53 12.71 -2.88
N ILE A 123 -6.60 11.84 -3.24
CA ILE A 123 -6.88 10.61 -3.98
C ILE A 123 -6.49 9.42 -3.13
N ILE A 124 -7.30 8.38 -3.13
CA ILE A 124 -6.97 7.08 -2.55
C ILE A 124 -6.73 6.08 -3.67
N LEU A 125 -5.54 5.48 -3.66
CA LEU A 125 -5.17 4.35 -4.49
C LEU A 125 -5.11 3.08 -3.65
N THR A 126 -6.12 2.23 -3.82
CA THR A 126 -6.21 0.93 -3.16
C THR A 126 -6.96 -0.03 -4.07
N GLY A 127 -6.97 -1.33 -3.74
CA GLY A 127 -7.66 -2.33 -4.55
C GLY A 127 -9.18 -2.16 -4.57
N MET A 128 -9.82 -2.82 -5.50
CA MET A 128 -11.27 -2.84 -5.60
C MET A 128 -11.87 -3.77 -4.56
N GLU A 129 -11.22 -4.90 -4.31
CA GLU A 129 -11.72 -5.99 -3.50
C GLU A 129 -11.22 -5.90 -2.06
N ARG A 130 -12.05 -6.42 -1.16
CA ARG A 130 -11.78 -6.49 0.27
C ARG A 130 -11.54 -7.93 0.67
N TYR A 131 -10.34 -8.21 1.18
CA TYR A 131 -9.96 -9.52 1.64
C TYR A 131 -9.69 -9.54 3.14
N ARG A 132 -10.20 -10.55 3.84
CA ARG A 132 -9.69 -10.89 5.16
C ARG A 132 -8.34 -11.57 5.01
N HIS A 133 -7.46 -11.39 5.97
CA HIS A 133 -6.16 -12.06 5.91
C HIS A 133 -6.29 -13.58 5.82
N LYS A 134 -7.30 -14.19 6.49
CA LYS A 134 -7.56 -15.62 6.38
C LYS A 134 -7.93 -16.07 4.96
N ASP A 135 -8.65 -15.24 4.20
CA ASP A 135 -9.00 -15.53 2.81
C ASP A 135 -7.75 -15.48 1.91
N ILE A 136 -6.85 -14.53 2.18
CA ILE A 136 -5.55 -14.44 1.51
C ILE A 136 -4.67 -15.65 1.82
N LEU A 137 -4.60 -16.06 3.09
CA LEU A 137 -3.85 -17.24 3.51
C LEU A 137 -4.37 -18.50 2.84
N ARG A 138 -5.69 -18.64 2.74
CA ARG A 138 -6.34 -19.73 2.00
C ARG A 138 -6.00 -19.68 0.51
N MET A 139 -6.06 -18.51 -0.12
CA MET A 139 -5.68 -18.34 -1.52
C MET A 139 -4.21 -18.75 -1.74
N ILE A 140 -3.30 -18.39 -0.83
CA ILE A 140 -1.90 -18.84 -0.91
C ILE A 140 -1.83 -20.36 -0.77
N GLN A 141 -2.57 -21.00 0.15
CA GLN A 141 -2.61 -22.47 0.24
C GLN A 141 -3.06 -23.11 -1.07
N GLU A 142 -4.11 -22.60 -1.69
CA GLU A 142 -4.62 -23.10 -2.98
C GLU A 142 -3.58 -22.97 -4.09
N ILE A 143 -2.85 -21.84 -4.18
CA ILE A 143 -1.76 -21.65 -5.15
C ILE A 143 -0.64 -22.70 -4.97
N PHE A 144 -0.40 -23.13 -3.74
CA PHE A 144 0.60 -24.17 -3.42
C PHE A 144 -0.01 -25.59 -3.31
N ASP A 145 -1.13 -25.88 -3.98
CA ASP A 145 -1.81 -27.19 -3.98
C ASP A 145 -2.12 -27.70 -2.55
N ASN A 146 -2.40 -26.83 -1.63
CA ASN A 146 -2.64 -27.13 -0.19
C ASN A 146 -1.46 -27.86 0.50
N LYS A 147 -0.23 -27.68 0.00
CA LYS A 147 0.97 -28.33 0.55
C LYS A 147 1.67 -27.49 1.64
N ILE A 148 1.16 -26.30 1.94
CA ILE A 148 1.71 -25.44 3.00
C ILE A 148 0.84 -25.45 4.25
N GLU A 149 1.49 -25.37 5.41
CA GLU A 149 0.85 -25.22 6.71
C GLU A 149 0.62 -23.75 7.04
N ILE A 150 -0.53 -23.41 7.63
CA ILE A 150 -0.76 -22.08 8.21
C ILE A 150 -0.84 -22.24 9.74
N LYS A 151 0.07 -21.54 10.42
CA LYS A 151 0.12 -21.48 11.88
C LYS A 151 -0.26 -20.09 12.35
N TYR A 152 -1.37 -19.98 13.07
CA TYR A 152 -1.77 -18.74 13.72
C TYR A 152 -1.00 -18.58 15.04
N ILE A 153 -0.40 -17.41 15.24
CA ILE A 153 0.31 -17.04 16.46
C ILE A 153 -0.56 -16.04 17.20
N ASP A 154 -0.94 -16.38 18.42
CA ASP A 154 -1.69 -15.49 19.29
C ASP A 154 -0.76 -14.40 19.82
N ALA A 155 -0.88 -13.21 19.24
CA ALA A 155 -0.18 -12.00 19.68
C ALA A 155 -1.04 -10.79 19.32
N GLU A 156 -1.08 -9.80 20.20
CA GLU A 156 -1.75 -8.54 19.91
C GLU A 156 -1.13 -7.84 18.70
N HIS A 157 -1.95 -7.62 17.67
CA HIS A 157 -1.59 -6.82 16.51
C HIS A 157 -1.66 -5.33 16.86
N THR A 158 -0.59 -4.80 17.42
CA THR A 158 -0.51 -3.36 17.71
C THR A 158 -0.09 -2.57 16.46
N GLY A 159 -0.75 -1.45 16.19
CA GLY A 159 -0.34 -0.49 15.16
C GLY A 159 -0.92 -0.68 13.76
N HIS A 160 -1.81 -1.66 13.55
CA HIS A 160 -2.53 -1.84 12.29
C HIS A 160 -4.04 -1.63 12.44
N TYR A 161 -4.69 -1.06 11.42
CA TYR A 161 -6.14 -0.95 11.38
C TYR A 161 -6.79 -2.32 11.12
N SER A 162 -7.98 -2.56 11.70
CA SER A 162 -8.76 -3.78 11.46
C SER A 162 -9.44 -3.77 10.08
N VAL A 163 -9.84 -2.59 9.60
CA VAL A 163 -10.45 -2.38 8.28
C VAL A 163 -9.80 -1.16 7.62
N THR A 164 -9.62 -1.18 6.31
CA THR A 164 -9.05 -0.05 5.58
C THR A 164 -9.82 1.25 5.86
N PRO A 165 -9.18 2.30 6.41
CA PRO A 165 -9.86 3.42 7.09
C PRO A 165 -10.86 4.19 6.23
N TYR A 166 -10.53 4.44 4.96
CA TYR A 166 -11.40 5.25 4.09
C TYR A 166 -12.71 4.55 3.73
N SER A 167 -12.84 3.24 3.95
CA SER A 167 -14.05 2.46 3.62
C SER A 167 -15.33 3.03 4.20
N PHE A 168 -15.22 3.81 5.29
CA PHE A 168 -16.35 4.42 5.99
C PHE A 168 -16.37 5.94 5.90
N HIS A 169 -15.42 6.56 5.21
CA HIS A 169 -15.27 8.01 5.10
C HIS A 169 -15.09 8.46 3.64
N PRO A 170 -16.09 8.26 2.76
CA PRO A 170 -15.96 8.54 1.34
C PRO A 170 -15.73 10.03 1.01
N ASN A 171 -16.09 10.91 1.93
CA ASN A 171 -15.90 12.37 1.76
C ASN A 171 -14.44 12.83 1.95
N THR A 172 -13.52 11.94 2.36
CA THR A 172 -12.14 12.32 2.66
C THR A 172 -11.21 12.25 1.46
N ALA A 173 -11.60 11.55 0.38
CA ALA A 173 -10.82 11.44 -0.84
C ALA A 173 -11.63 10.78 -1.98
N LYS A 174 -11.16 10.97 -3.21
CA LYS A 174 -11.66 10.23 -4.39
C LYS A 174 -10.92 8.91 -4.53
N LYS A 175 -11.64 7.79 -4.53
CA LYS A 175 -11.04 6.47 -4.80
C LYS A 175 -10.88 6.28 -6.30
N LEU A 176 -9.66 5.92 -6.72
CA LEU A 176 -9.37 5.50 -8.08
C LEU A 176 -8.93 4.04 -8.12
N VAL A 177 -9.44 3.34 -9.12
CA VAL A 177 -9.12 1.94 -9.41
C VAL A 177 -8.80 1.82 -10.89
N LEU A 178 -7.75 1.08 -11.23
CA LEU A 178 -7.40 0.78 -12.62
C LEU A 178 -8.42 -0.20 -13.22
N ASN A 179 -8.71 -0.08 -14.50
CA ASN A 179 -9.56 -1.02 -15.23
C ASN A 179 -8.95 -1.28 -16.62
N PRO A 180 -8.51 -2.51 -16.95
CA PRO A 180 -8.46 -3.66 -16.03
C PRO A 180 -7.41 -3.48 -14.91
N PHE A 181 -7.66 -4.07 -13.75
CA PHE A 181 -6.73 -4.10 -12.62
C PHE A 181 -6.03 -5.47 -12.52
N THR A 182 -4.89 -5.51 -11.84
CA THR A 182 -4.20 -6.76 -11.53
C THR A 182 -4.92 -7.48 -10.40
N ASP A 183 -5.54 -8.62 -10.68
CA ASP A 183 -6.16 -9.50 -9.69
C ASP A 183 -5.13 -9.95 -8.64
N LEU A 184 -5.58 -10.08 -7.37
CA LEU A 184 -4.67 -10.41 -6.26
C LEU A 184 -4.01 -11.77 -6.44
N GLY A 185 -4.73 -12.78 -6.93
CA GLY A 185 -4.19 -14.12 -7.18
C GLY A 185 -3.11 -14.08 -8.25
N GLN A 186 -3.36 -13.43 -9.39
CA GLN A 186 -2.38 -13.26 -10.47
C GLN A 186 -1.15 -12.50 -9.99
N GLY A 187 -1.33 -11.42 -9.26
CA GLY A 187 -0.21 -10.65 -8.71
C GLY A 187 0.61 -11.44 -7.70
N MET A 188 -0.01 -12.32 -6.90
CA MET A 188 0.72 -13.23 -6.02
C MET A 188 1.56 -14.26 -6.79
N VAL A 189 1.04 -14.81 -7.89
CA VAL A 189 1.81 -15.72 -8.76
C VAL A 189 3.05 -15.01 -9.31
N GLN A 190 2.92 -13.79 -9.81
CA GLN A 190 4.06 -12.98 -10.27
C GLN A 190 5.09 -12.74 -9.15
N CYS A 191 4.63 -12.46 -7.92
CA CYS A 191 5.52 -12.35 -6.76
C CYS A 191 6.27 -13.66 -6.47
N ILE A 192 5.59 -14.82 -6.53
CA ILE A 192 6.17 -16.14 -6.32
C ILE A 192 7.29 -16.41 -7.33
N GLU A 193 7.05 -16.21 -8.62
CA GLU A 193 8.04 -16.36 -9.67
C GLU A 193 9.29 -15.52 -9.40
N LYS A 194 9.09 -14.27 -8.98
CA LYS A 194 10.21 -13.38 -8.67
C LYS A 194 10.98 -13.78 -7.42
N ILE A 195 10.29 -14.26 -6.38
CA ILE A 195 10.94 -14.77 -5.16
C ILE A 195 11.78 -16.01 -5.51
N HIS A 196 11.23 -16.98 -6.25
CA HIS A 196 11.97 -18.15 -6.70
C HIS A 196 13.24 -17.76 -7.46
N SER A 197 13.13 -16.87 -8.44
CA SER A 197 14.28 -16.39 -9.23
C SER A 197 15.37 -15.76 -8.36
N LYS A 198 14.99 -14.99 -7.33
CA LYS A 198 15.95 -14.40 -6.39
C LYS A 198 16.64 -15.46 -5.54
N LEU A 199 15.90 -16.46 -5.05
CA LEU A 199 16.45 -17.53 -4.22
C LEU A 199 17.40 -18.45 -5.02
N GLU A 200 17.05 -18.80 -6.26
CA GLU A 200 17.93 -19.57 -7.15
C GLU A 200 19.23 -18.82 -7.47
N TYR A 201 19.14 -17.51 -7.72
CA TYR A 201 20.31 -16.68 -7.95
C TYR A 201 21.24 -16.64 -6.73
N SER A 202 20.69 -16.50 -5.53
CA SER A 202 21.44 -16.49 -4.30
C SER A 202 22.16 -17.83 -4.03
N ARG A 203 21.50 -18.97 -4.34
CA ARG A 203 22.09 -20.32 -4.21
C ARG A 203 23.22 -20.62 -5.21
N LYS A 204 23.30 -19.90 -6.32
CA LYS A 204 24.37 -20.07 -7.33
C LYS A 204 25.63 -19.27 -7.00
N ILE A 205 25.54 -18.33 -6.07
CA ILE A 205 26.68 -17.45 -5.68
C ILE A 205 27.34 -17.92 -4.39
N THR A 206 26.66 -18.74 -3.59
CA THR A 206 27.17 -19.39 -2.39
C THR A 206 27.75 -20.77 -2.72
#